data_25aa915a37f86f2199a296d32d625049
#
_entry.id   25aa915a37f86f2199a296d32d625049
#
_cell.length_a   1.000
_cell.length_b   1.000
_cell.length_c   1.000
_cell.angle_alpha   90.00
_cell.angle_beta   90.00
_cell.angle_gamma   90.00
#
_symmetry.space_group_name_H-M   'P 1'
#
loop_
_entity.id
_entity.type
_entity.pdbx_description
1 polymer ?
#
loop_
_entity_poly.entity_id
_entity_poly.type
_entity_poly.pdbx_seq_one_letter_code
_entity_poly.pdbx_strand_id
1 'polypeptide(L)'
;LLVDSVIDDQDHTHDALKSGDVTGCVTTLAQAMRGCVAEPLGTMRYRCVAAPRLLEQWSAPSAQGGAALPHSMLRTPAVIFNRKDALQDAFLAQHFKLQGALYPRHFVPSVDAFERALELGMGWGMVPDLLLAQRQGRPVLQEVLPGRTVDVMLYWQHWQHEPAAAQRLTEAVKHAAHAQLLQN
;
A
#
# COMPACT_ATOMS: atom_id res chain seq x y z
N LEU A 1 27.33 6.17 -1.86
CA LEU A 1 26.52 5.92 -0.67
C LEU A 1 26.16 4.44 -0.66
N LEU A 2 26.45 3.72 0.43
CA LEU A 2 25.92 2.38 0.67
C LEU A 2 24.68 2.54 1.54
N VAL A 3 23.61 1.85 1.18
CA VAL A 3 22.30 1.91 1.88
C VAL A 3 21.93 0.50 2.28
N ASP A 4 21.61 0.31 3.55
CA ASP A 4 20.94 -0.87 4.06
C ASP A 4 19.47 -0.51 4.30
N SER A 5 18.57 -1.33 3.78
CA SER A 5 17.12 -1.09 3.88
C SER A 5 16.46 -2.18 4.72
N VAL A 6 15.78 -1.75 5.77
CA VAL A 6 14.99 -2.64 6.63
C VAL A 6 13.52 -2.45 6.31
N ILE A 7 12.82 -3.54 6.02
CA ILE A 7 11.36 -3.52 5.90
C ILE A 7 10.80 -3.90 7.25
N ASP A 8 10.19 -2.93 7.90
CA ASP A 8 9.56 -3.12 9.19
C ASP A 8 8.17 -2.51 9.21
N ASP A 9 7.40 -2.86 10.24
CA ASP A 9 6.07 -2.34 10.43
C ASP A 9 6.12 -0.88 10.90
N GLN A 10 5.11 -0.10 10.52
CA GLN A 10 5.04 1.35 10.81
C GLN A 10 5.25 1.71 12.28
N ASP A 11 4.85 0.82 13.22
CA ASP A 11 5.04 1.05 14.66
C ASP A 11 6.47 0.74 15.14
N HIS A 12 7.21 -0.12 14.42
CA HIS A 12 8.61 -0.45 14.75
C HIS A 12 9.62 0.46 14.06
N THR A 13 9.27 1.07 12.91
CA THR A 13 10.15 2.02 12.23
C THR A 13 10.49 3.22 13.12
N HIS A 14 9.56 3.67 13.94
CA HIS A 14 9.80 4.73 14.93
C HIS A 14 10.75 4.29 16.04
N ASP A 15 10.62 3.06 16.52
CA ASP A 15 11.52 2.54 17.55
C ASP A 15 12.93 2.37 17.01
N ALA A 16 13.09 1.89 15.78
CA ALA A 16 14.40 1.77 15.10
C ALA A 16 15.04 3.14 14.86
N LEU A 17 14.26 4.17 14.50
CA LEU A 17 14.79 5.53 14.39
C LEU A 17 15.18 6.10 15.76
N LYS A 18 14.40 5.85 16.81
CA LYS A 18 14.66 6.29 18.18
C LYS A 18 15.89 5.64 18.79
N SER A 19 16.13 4.36 18.53
CA SER A 19 17.33 3.63 18.99
C SER A 19 18.59 4.01 18.19
N GLY A 20 18.43 4.65 17.04
CA GLY A 20 19.52 4.99 16.13
C GLY A 20 19.94 3.83 15.21
N ASP A 21 19.14 2.77 15.15
CA ASP A 21 19.39 1.62 14.27
C ASP A 21 19.20 1.97 12.80
N VAL A 22 18.37 3.00 12.51
CA VAL A 22 18.20 3.57 11.18
C VAL A 22 18.42 5.07 11.18
N THR A 23 18.84 5.62 10.05
CA THR A 23 19.07 7.07 9.86
C THR A 23 17.79 7.84 9.57
N GLY A 24 16.81 7.17 8.98
CA GLY A 24 15.50 7.74 8.66
C GLY A 24 14.53 6.65 8.27
N CYS A 25 13.24 6.97 8.22
CA CYS A 25 12.19 6.04 7.83
C CYS A 25 11.08 6.72 7.01
N VAL A 26 10.49 5.97 6.09
CA VAL A 26 9.26 6.35 5.41
C VAL A 26 8.09 5.89 6.27
N THR A 27 7.16 6.80 6.55
CA THR A 27 6.01 6.55 7.44
C THR A 27 4.76 7.29 6.97
N THR A 28 3.60 6.89 7.47
CA THR A 28 2.33 7.62 7.27
C THR A 28 2.05 8.66 8.36
N LEU A 29 2.91 8.73 9.38
CA LEU A 29 2.71 9.63 10.52
C LEU A 29 3.32 11.01 10.22
N ALA A 30 2.46 12.03 10.18
CA ALA A 30 2.88 13.43 10.01
C ALA A 30 3.59 14.00 11.24
N GLN A 31 3.33 13.44 12.43
CA GLN A 31 3.91 13.93 13.66
C GLN A 31 5.32 13.37 13.86
N ALA A 32 6.31 14.26 13.84
CA ALA A 32 7.68 13.87 14.10
C ALA A 32 7.91 13.50 15.58
N MET A 33 8.80 12.55 15.81
CA MET A 33 9.31 12.25 17.15
C MET A 33 10.20 13.38 17.67
N ARG A 34 10.38 13.43 18.99
CA ARG A 34 11.27 14.40 19.63
C ARG A 34 12.70 14.29 19.08
N GLY A 35 13.25 15.39 18.58
CA GLY A 35 14.58 15.44 17.97
C GLY A 35 14.62 15.02 16.49
N CYS A 36 13.48 14.68 15.92
CA CYS A 36 13.32 14.36 14.51
C CYS A 36 12.50 15.43 13.79
N VAL A 37 12.54 15.40 12.48
CA VAL A 37 11.65 16.12 11.57
C VAL A 37 10.88 15.12 10.72
N ALA A 38 9.66 15.49 10.31
CA ALA A 38 8.84 14.73 9.36
C ALA A 38 8.61 15.62 8.13
N GLU A 39 9.20 15.25 7.01
CA GLU A 39 9.04 15.98 5.76
C GLU A 39 8.05 15.24 4.85
N PRO A 40 7.05 15.93 4.27
CA PRO A 40 6.12 15.30 3.35
C PRO A 40 6.84 14.85 2.08
N LEU A 41 6.61 13.60 1.68
CA LEU A 41 7.16 13.04 0.45
C LEU A 41 6.19 13.13 -0.73
N GLY A 42 4.90 13.11 -0.43
CA GLY A 42 3.82 13.06 -1.40
C GLY A 42 2.85 11.91 -1.13
N THR A 43 1.89 11.76 -2.01
CA THR A 43 0.78 10.81 -1.85
C THR A 43 1.01 9.57 -2.69
N MET A 44 1.00 8.41 -2.07
CA MET A 44 0.96 7.11 -2.75
C MET A 44 -0.51 6.72 -2.96
N ARG A 45 -0.86 6.53 -4.22
CA ARG A 45 -2.21 6.12 -4.62
C ARG A 45 -2.30 4.63 -4.79
N TYR A 46 -3.31 4.03 -4.19
CA TYR A 46 -3.59 2.59 -4.29
C TYR A 46 -4.89 2.34 -5.04
N ARG A 47 -4.89 1.32 -5.90
CA ARG A 47 -6.06 0.80 -6.61
C ARG A 47 -6.44 -0.56 -6.10
N CYS A 48 -7.75 -0.79 -5.99
CA CYS A 48 -8.27 -2.11 -5.71
C CYS A 48 -8.30 -2.91 -7.01
N VAL A 49 -7.56 -4.01 -7.05
CA VAL A 49 -7.39 -4.82 -8.25
C VAL A 49 -7.62 -6.30 -7.98
N ALA A 50 -7.94 -7.03 -9.05
CA ALA A 50 -8.07 -8.47 -9.05
C ALA A 50 -7.70 -9.05 -10.43
N ALA A 51 -7.48 -10.36 -10.52
CA ALA A 51 -7.35 -11.04 -11.80
C ALA A 51 -8.67 -10.96 -12.59
N PRO A 52 -8.64 -10.79 -13.93
CA PRO A 52 -9.84 -10.69 -14.77
C PRO A 52 -10.84 -11.82 -14.53
N ARG A 53 -10.37 -13.05 -14.43
CA ARG A 53 -11.22 -14.22 -14.18
C ARG A 53 -12.03 -14.14 -12.87
N LEU A 54 -11.50 -13.45 -11.86
CA LEU A 54 -12.22 -13.27 -10.60
C LEU A 54 -13.36 -12.25 -10.77
N LEU A 55 -13.12 -11.18 -11.52
CA LEU A 55 -14.15 -10.19 -11.84
C LEU A 55 -15.26 -10.77 -12.73
N GLU A 56 -14.89 -11.63 -13.67
CA GLU A 56 -15.87 -12.38 -14.50
C GLU A 56 -16.77 -13.27 -13.63
N GLN A 57 -16.20 -13.97 -12.63
CA GLN A 57 -16.97 -14.77 -11.68
C GLN A 57 -17.95 -13.92 -10.86
N TRP A 58 -17.55 -12.69 -10.45
CA TRP A 58 -18.40 -11.79 -9.72
C TRP A 58 -19.53 -11.22 -10.57
N SER A 59 -19.30 -11.08 -11.88
CA SER A 59 -20.29 -10.56 -12.84
C SER A 59 -21.21 -11.64 -13.41
N ALA A 60 -20.90 -12.92 -13.18
CA ALA A 60 -21.70 -14.02 -13.71
C ALA A 60 -23.12 -14.01 -13.13
N PRO A 61 -24.17 -14.20 -13.97
CA PRO A 61 -25.53 -14.35 -13.49
C PRO A 61 -25.63 -15.55 -12.54
N SER A 62 -25.96 -15.31 -11.28
CA SER A 62 -26.30 -16.39 -10.36
C SER A 62 -27.81 -16.66 -10.41
N ALA A 63 -28.22 -17.88 -10.10
CA ALA A 63 -29.62 -18.28 -10.00
C ALA A 63 -30.44 -17.43 -8.98
N GLN A 64 -29.75 -16.64 -8.16
CA GLN A 64 -30.32 -15.78 -7.12
C GLN A 64 -30.22 -14.28 -7.43
N GLY A 65 -29.92 -13.89 -8.69
CA GLY A 65 -29.59 -12.53 -9.07
C GLY A 65 -28.10 -12.22 -8.82
N GLY A 66 -27.45 -11.43 -9.68
CA GLY A 66 -26.05 -11.04 -9.52
C GLY A 66 -25.82 -10.37 -8.17
N ALA A 67 -24.90 -10.88 -7.36
CA ALA A 67 -24.57 -10.25 -6.10
C ALA A 67 -23.97 -8.85 -6.36
N ALA A 68 -24.37 -7.86 -5.57
CA ALA A 68 -23.76 -6.53 -5.63
C ALA A 68 -22.24 -6.65 -5.37
N LEU A 69 -21.44 -5.85 -6.05
CA LEU A 69 -19.98 -5.89 -5.98
C LEU A 69 -19.42 -5.98 -4.54
N PRO A 70 -19.87 -5.15 -3.57
CA PRO A 70 -19.35 -5.27 -2.21
C PRO A 70 -19.63 -6.65 -1.57
N HIS A 71 -20.76 -7.28 -1.89
CA HIS A 71 -21.08 -8.61 -1.39
C HIS A 71 -20.10 -9.67 -1.95
N SER A 72 -19.77 -9.60 -3.23
CA SER A 72 -18.78 -10.48 -3.86
C SER A 72 -17.40 -10.31 -3.23
N MET A 73 -16.98 -9.08 -2.96
CA MET A 73 -15.72 -8.77 -2.29
C MET A 73 -15.67 -9.35 -0.87
N LEU A 74 -16.74 -9.21 -0.08
CA LEU A 74 -16.79 -9.74 1.29
C LEU A 74 -16.76 -11.27 1.37
N ARG A 75 -17.15 -11.96 0.32
CA ARG A 75 -17.12 -13.44 0.25
C ARG A 75 -15.82 -13.98 -0.36
N THR A 76 -15.06 -13.15 -1.02
CA THR A 76 -13.79 -13.52 -1.65
C THR A 76 -12.63 -13.08 -0.76
N PRO A 77 -11.57 -13.91 -0.59
CA PRO A 77 -10.42 -13.49 0.18
C PRO A 77 -9.79 -12.19 -0.35
N ALA A 78 -9.42 -11.30 0.55
CA ALA A 78 -8.49 -10.23 0.21
C ALA A 78 -7.05 -10.70 0.39
N VAL A 79 -6.17 -10.34 -0.52
CA VAL A 79 -4.72 -10.49 -0.36
C VAL A 79 -4.21 -9.22 0.31
N ILE A 80 -3.58 -9.35 1.46
CA ILE A 80 -3.14 -8.27 2.33
C ILE A 80 -1.66 -8.44 2.62
N PHE A 81 -0.89 -7.36 2.66
CA PHE A 81 0.55 -7.48 2.86
C PHE A 81 0.88 -8.00 4.25
N ASN A 82 0.35 -7.38 5.29
CA ASN A 82 0.52 -7.84 6.68
C ASN A 82 -0.74 -7.54 7.53
N ARG A 83 -0.72 -7.95 8.80
CA ARG A 83 -1.89 -7.82 9.71
C ARG A 83 -2.23 -6.38 10.10
N LYS A 84 -1.34 -5.44 9.90
CA LYS A 84 -1.52 -4.01 10.22
C LYS A 84 -1.93 -3.19 8.98
N ASP A 85 -1.83 -3.78 7.78
CA ASP A 85 -2.29 -3.16 6.54
C ASP A 85 -3.83 -3.02 6.56
N ALA A 86 -4.29 -1.79 6.60
CA ALA A 86 -5.71 -1.42 6.66
C ALA A 86 -6.25 -0.86 5.33
N LEU A 87 -5.51 -0.95 4.23
CA LEU A 87 -5.90 -0.36 2.94
C LEU A 87 -7.22 -0.93 2.42
N GLN A 88 -7.45 -2.25 2.59
CA GLN A 88 -8.68 -2.91 2.17
C GLN A 88 -9.87 -2.43 2.99
N ASP A 89 -9.69 -2.29 4.30
CA ASP A 89 -10.73 -1.77 5.20
C ASP A 89 -11.04 -0.30 4.88
N ALA A 90 -10.01 0.50 4.58
CA ALA A 90 -10.15 1.89 4.14
C ALA A 90 -10.93 1.99 2.81
N PHE A 91 -10.60 1.13 1.83
CA PHE A 91 -11.30 1.08 0.55
C PHE A 91 -12.79 0.75 0.71
N LEU A 92 -13.11 -0.28 1.50
CA LEU A 92 -14.49 -0.69 1.79
C LEU A 92 -15.26 0.41 2.54
N ALA A 93 -14.65 1.04 3.53
CA ALA A 93 -15.26 2.14 4.28
C ALA A 93 -15.53 3.37 3.40
N GLN A 94 -14.53 3.76 2.59
CA GLN A 94 -14.60 4.97 1.76
C GLN A 94 -15.63 4.84 0.63
N HIS A 95 -15.64 3.71 -0.08
CA HIS A 95 -16.39 3.56 -1.32
C HIS A 95 -17.73 2.83 -1.16
N PHE A 96 -17.88 1.99 -0.13
CA PHE A 96 -19.09 1.22 0.12
C PHE A 96 -19.76 1.51 1.48
N LYS A 97 -19.14 2.39 2.30
CA LYS A 97 -19.62 2.71 3.68
C LYS A 97 -19.60 1.48 4.61
N LEU A 98 -18.77 0.50 4.33
CA LEU A 98 -18.61 -0.72 5.11
C LEU A 98 -17.46 -0.56 6.10
N GLN A 99 -17.78 -0.19 7.34
CA GLN A 99 -16.80 -0.10 8.42
C GLN A 99 -16.78 -1.41 9.21
N GLY A 100 -15.56 -1.89 9.56
CA GLY A 100 -15.40 -3.12 10.33
C GLY A 100 -15.92 -4.38 9.64
N ALA A 101 -15.92 -4.39 8.31
CA ALA A 101 -16.41 -5.52 7.53
C ALA A 101 -15.58 -6.78 7.78
N LEU A 102 -16.25 -7.92 7.91
CA LEU A 102 -15.61 -9.22 8.03
C LEU A 102 -15.52 -9.87 6.66
N TYR A 103 -14.32 -10.27 6.26
CA TYR A 103 -14.04 -10.99 5.02
C TYR A 103 -12.82 -11.89 5.17
N PRO A 104 -12.69 -12.95 4.36
CA PRO A 104 -11.50 -13.82 4.39
C PRO A 104 -10.23 -13.05 4.01
N ARG A 105 -9.09 -13.38 4.60
CA ARG A 105 -7.82 -12.67 4.41
C ARG A 105 -6.67 -13.64 4.20
N HIS A 106 -5.87 -13.39 3.15
CA HIS A 106 -4.56 -13.99 2.95
C HIS A 106 -3.50 -12.96 3.30
N PHE A 107 -2.56 -13.29 4.18
CA PHE A 107 -1.45 -12.41 4.53
C PHE A 107 -0.20 -12.86 3.78
N VAL A 108 0.33 -11.99 2.91
CA VAL A 108 1.45 -12.29 2.01
C VAL A 108 2.50 -11.17 2.10
N PRO A 109 3.43 -11.23 3.10
CA PRO A 109 4.37 -10.14 3.40
C PRO A 109 5.60 -10.15 2.47
N SER A 110 5.37 -10.24 1.18
CA SER A 110 6.39 -10.16 0.12
C SER A 110 5.74 -9.56 -1.11
N VAL A 111 6.33 -8.50 -1.68
CA VAL A 111 5.77 -7.78 -2.84
C VAL A 111 5.56 -8.72 -4.02
N ASP A 112 6.58 -9.52 -4.37
CA ASP A 112 6.49 -10.45 -5.51
C ASP A 112 5.45 -11.54 -5.29
N ALA A 113 5.40 -12.13 -4.09
CA ALA A 113 4.42 -13.15 -3.75
C ALA A 113 3.00 -12.58 -3.68
N PHE A 114 2.86 -11.35 -3.17
CA PHE A 114 1.59 -10.63 -3.12
C PHE A 114 1.03 -10.38 -4.53
N GLU A 115 1.84 -9.82 -5.44
CA GLU A 115 1.44 -9.62 -6.82
C GLU A 115 1.11 -10.96 -7.51
N ARG A 116 1.91 -12.00 -7.27
CA ARG A 116 1.67 -13.33 -7.84
C ARG A 116 0.37 -13.96 -7.33
N ALA A 117 0.04 -13.77 -6.08
CA ALA A 117 -1.24 -14.23 -5.51
C ALA A 117 -2.44 -13.56 -6.21
N LEU A 118 -2.36 -12.24 -6.47
CA LEU A 118 -3.39 -11.51 -7.23
C LEU A 118 -3.48 -12.03 -8.68
N GLU A 119 -2.36 -12.21 -9.38
CA GLU A 119 -2.31 -12.74 -10.74
C GLU A 119 -2.95 -14.14 -10.85
N LEU A 120 -2.71 -14.98 -9.85
CA LEU A 120 -3.31 -16.30 -9.73
C LEU A 120 -4.79 -16.26 -9.31
N GLY A 121 -5.35 -15.06 -9.08
CA GLY A 121 -6.74 -14.89 -8.69
C GLY A 121 -7.08 -15.50 -7.33
N MET A 122 -6.12 -15.52 -6.40
CA MET A 122 -6.36 -15.98 -5.02
C MET A 122 -7.29 -15.02 -4.26
N GLY A 123 -7.43 -13.78 -4.75
CA GLY A 123 -8.28 -12.78 -4.15
C GLY A 123 -8.14 -11.42 -4.83
N TRP A 124 -8.64 -10.39 -4.15
CA TRP A 124 -8.51 -9.00 -4.52
C TRP A 124 -7.55 -8.28 -3.55
N GLY A 125 -6.94 -7.18 -3.97
CA GLY A 125 -6.00 -6.47 -3.11
C GLY A 125 -5.76 -5.03 -3.55
N MET A 126 -5.06 -4.29 -2.67
CA MET A 126 -4.68 -2.91 -2.92
C MET A 126 -3.25 -2.84 -3.45
N VAL A 127 -3.07 -2.29 -4.65
CA VAL A 127 -1.76 -2.18 -5.31
C VAL A 127 -1.48 -0.71 -5.61
N PRO A 128 -0.28 -0.18 -5.29
CA PRO A 128 0.06 1.20 -5.62
C PRO A 128 0.22 1.39 -7.13
N ASP A 129 -0.18 2.57 -7.63
CA ASP A 129 -0.04 2.97 -9.03
C ASP A 129 1.38 2.77 -9.54
N LEU A 130 2.37 3.03 -8.69
CA LEU A 130 3.78 2.83 -8.98
C LEU A 130 4.11 1.39 -9.42
N LEU A 131 3.60 0.39 -8.71
CA LEU A 131 3.79 -1.00 -9.09
C LEU A 131 2.98 -1.38 -10.33
N LEU A 132 1.76 -0.86 -10.46
CA LEU A 132 0.93 -1.10 -11.65
C LEU A 132 1.60 -0.57 -12.93
N ALA A 133 2.25 0.59 -12.87
CA ALA A 133 2.98 1.17 -13.99
C ALA A 133 4.21 0.34 -14.43
N GLN A 134 4.80 -0.44 -13.52
CA GLN A 134 5.98 -1.26 -13.79
C GLN A 134 5.64 -2.67 -14.32
N ARG A 135 4.37 -3.00 -14.51
CA ARG A 135 3.90 -4.37 -14.84
C ARG A 135 3.97 -4.74 -16.33
N GLN A 136 4.84 -4.11 -17.12
CA GLN A 136 4.99 -4.45 -18.53
C GLN A 136 5.31 -5.95 -18.72
N GLY A 137 4.53 -6.63 -19.58
CA GLY A 137 4.71 -8.06 -19.86
C GLY A 137 4.21 -9.03 -18.78
N ARG A 138 3.61 -8.53 -17.69
CA ARG A 138 2.98 -9.37 -16.66
C ARG A 138 1.48 -9.60 -16.93
N PRO A 139 0.86 -10.64 -16.34
CA PRO A 139 -0.58 -10.84 -16.41
C PRO A 139 -1.35 -9.59 -15.98
N VAL A 140 -2.40 -9.26 -16.71
CA VAL A 140 -3.22 -8.08 -16.43
C VAL A 140 -3.93 -8.22 -15.10
N LEU A 141 -3.85 -7.18 -14.26
CA LEU A 141 -4.75 -6.97 -13.13
C LEU A 141 -5.74 -5.88 -13.51
N GLN A 142 -7.00 -6.07 -13.19
CA GLN A 142 -8.06 -5.11 -13.49
C GLN A 142 -8.56 -4.43 -12.22
N GLU A 143 -8.90 -3.14 -12.33
CA GLU A 143 -9.52 -2.42 -11.24
C GLU A 143 -10.89 -3.02 -10.91
N VAL A 144 -11.09 -3.34 -9.64
CA VAL A 144 -12.39 -3.83 -9.13
C VAL A 144 -13.47 -2.76 -9.23
N LEU A 145 -13.09 -1.52 -8.98
CA LEU A 145 -13.96 -0.34 -9.08
C LEU A 145 -13.18 0.79 -9.78
N PRO A 146 -13.29 0.90 -11.11
CA PRO A 146 -12.50 1.84 -11.89
C PRO A 146 -12.58 3.28 -11.38
N GLY A 147 -11.42 3.92 -11.27
CA GLY A 147 -11.30 5.31 -10.84
C GLY A 147 -11.52 5.53 -9.33
N ARG A 148 -11.68 4.48 -8.52
CA ARG A 148 -11.78 4.57 -7.06
C ARG A 148 -10.46 4.13 -6.41
N THR A 149 -9.90 5.02 -5.62
CA THR A 149 -8.56 4.87 -5.05
C THR A 149 -8.57 5.07 -3.53
N VAL A 150 -7.53 4.61 -2.88
CA VAL A 150 -7.17 5.03 -1.53
C VAL A 150 -5.82 5.73 -1.62
N ASP A 151 -5.79 6.97 -1.17
CA ASP A 151 -4.61 7.81 -1.20
C ASP A 151 -3.97 7.88 0.18
N VAL A 152 -2.66 7.66 0.27
CA VAL A 152 -1.90 7.62 1.52
C VAL A 152 -0.76 8.62 1.44
N MET A 153 -0.79 9.63 2.31
CA MET A 153 0.31 10.59 2.44
C MET A 153 1.50 9.91 3.12
N LEU A 154 2.68 10.06 2.53
CA LEU A 154 3.93 9.54 3.06
C LEU A 154 4.82 10.67 3.55
N TYR A 155 5.58 10.39 4.59
CA TYR A 155 6.53 11.29 5.22
C TYR A 155 7.87 10.61 5.36
N TRP A 156 8.95 11.39 5.17
CA TRP A 156 10.30 11.01 5.58
C TRP A 156 10.56 11.53 6.98
N GLN A 157 10.80 10.63 7.92
CA GLN A 157 11.23 11.03 9.27
C GLN A 157 12.70 10.72 9.45
N HIS A 158 13.44 11.70 9.92
CA HIS A 158 14.87 11.62 10.17
C HIS A 158 15.30 12.55 11.31
N TRP A 159 16.53 12.40 11.78
CA TRP A 159 17.03 13.28 12.82
C TRP A 159 17.18 14.72 12.35
N GLN A 160 16.86 15.69 13.22
CA GLN A 160 16.97 17.12 12.90
C GLN A 160 18.41 17.54 12.58
N HIS A 161 19.41 16.90 13.21
CA HIS A 161 20.82 17.12 12.98
C HIS A 161 21.40 15.87 12.33
N GLU A 162 21.54 15.91 11.02
CA GLU A 162 22.06 14.81 10.23
C GLU A 162 23.54 15.01 9.86
N PRO A 163 24.39 13.96 9.95
CA PRO A 163 25.70 13.98 9.32
C PRO A 163 25.57 14.08 7.79
N ALA A 164 26.62 14.57 7.12
CA ALA A 164 26.59 14.82 5.66
C ALA A 164 26.20 13.59 4.81
N ALA A 165 26.48 12.37 5.28
CA ALA A 165 26.06 11.15 4.59
C ALA A 165 24.53 10.95 4.66
N ALA A 166 23.92 11.19 5.82
CA ALA A 166 22.48 11.10 6.01
C ALA A 166 21.73 12.20 5.24
N GLN A 167 22.26 13.44 5.21
CA GLN A 167 21.70 14.52 4.38
C GLN A 167 21.61 14.13 2.90
N ARG A 168 22.65 13.47 2.36
CA ARG A 168 22.62 12.98 0.98
C ARG A 168 21.56 11.90 0.76
N LEU A 169 21.32 11.05 1.76
CA LEU A 169 20.25 10.06 1.71
C LEU A 169 18.88 10.75 1.71
N THR A 170 18.66 11.70 2.62
CA THR A 170 17.44 12.50 2.71
C THR A 170 17.12 13.18 1.37
N GLU A 171 18.12 13.84 0.75
CA GLU A 171 17.90 14.47 -0.57
C GLU A 171 17.59 13.45 -1.67
N ALA A 172 18.23 12.28 -1.66
CA ALA A 172 17.94 11.21 -2.62
C ALA A 172 16.52 10.65 -2.45
N VAL A 173 16.08 10.44 -1.21
CA VAL A 173 14.70 9.98 -0.89
C VAL A 173 13.68 11.01 -1.36
N LYS A 174 13.87 12.29 -1.05
CA LYS A 174 12.99 13.37 -1.48
C LYS A 174 12.92 13.49 -3.00
N HIS A 175 14.06 13.41 -3.67
CA HIS A 175 14.12 13.46 -5.13
C HIS A 175 13.35 12.27 -5.77
N ALA A 176 13.56 11.05 -5.28
CA ALA A 176 12.86 9.86 -5.75
C ALA A 176 11.35 9.95 -5.50
N ALA A 177 10.95 10.41 -4.31
CA ALA A 177 9.55 10.60 -3.95
C ALA A 177 8.87 11.65 -4.84
N HIS A 178 9.52 12.78 -5.09
CA HIS A 178 8.99 13.82 -5.97
C HIS A 178 8.76 13.33 -7.41
N ALA A 179 9.61 12.42 -7.89
CA ALA A 179 9.48 11.85 -9.23
C ALA A 179 8.37 10.79 -9.37
N GLN A 180 7.95 10.16 -8.27
CA GLN A 180 7.12 8.97 -8.31
C GLN A 180 5.80 9.06 -7.54
N LEU A 181 5.71 9.94 -6.55
CA LEU A 181 4.50 10.17 -5.76
C LEU A 181 3.72 11.36 -6.31
N LEU A 182 2.42 11.37 -6.06
CA LEU A 182 1.58 12.51 -6.38
C LEU A 182 1.96 13.68 -5.47
N GLN A 183 2.29 14.81 -6.08
CA GLN A 183 2.58 16.05 -5.38
C GLN A 183 1.29 16.87 -5.25
N ASN A 184 1.02 17.38 -4.05
CA ASN A 184 -0.13 18.24 -3.76
C ASN A 184 0.18 19.71 -4.06
#